data_6d67893590af291805a2a7fa5bb5c4d7
#
_entry.id   6d67893590af291805a2a7fa5bb5c4d7
#
_cell.length_a   1.000
_cell.length_b   1.000
_cell.length_c   1.000
_cell.angle_alpha   90.00
_cell.angle_beta   90.00
_cell.angle_gamma   90.00
#
_symmetry.space_group_name_H-M   'P 1'
#
loop_
_entity.id
_entity.type
_entity.pdbx_description
1 polymer ?
#
loop_
_entity_poly.entity_id
_entity_poly.type
_entity_poly.pdbx_seq_one_letter_code
_entity_poly.pdbx_strand_id
1 'polypeptide(L)'
;MIEIKNLGKVFTEKSGKVVALRNASATINDGDIFGVIGMSGAGKSTLLRCLCLLEKPSEGQILLNGRDLAALSGADLRSARRQMGVVFQGYNLLMQKTVAENVAFPLKLDKYDKAAVDARVKELLELVGLADRAGSYPSQLSGGQKQRVALARALASNPQVLLCDEPTSALDPLTTKSVLELLKDINQKLGVTIIIITHELAVVRSICNRMVVIDNGRFVEQGETAEIFENPQSEVARLLLGKEEV
;
A
#
# COMPACT_ATOMS: atom_id res chain seq x y z
N MET A 1 -7.91 -0.80 12.72
CA MET A 1 -7.57 0.63 12.78
C MET A 1 -6.05 0.79 12.87
N ILE A 2 -5.48 1.71 12.08
CA ILE A 2 -4.06 2.06 12.12
C ILE A 2 -3.94 3.48 12.65
N GLU A 3 -3.09 3.68 13.66
CA GLU A 3 -2.78 5.00 14.19
C GLU A 3 -1.28 5.28 13.99
N ILE A 4 -0.98 6.38 13.34
CA ILE A 4 0.35 6.93 13.20
C ILE A 4 0.46 8.09 14.20
N LYS A 5 1.40 8.02 15.16
CA LYS A 5 1.55 9.01 16.24
C LYS A 5 2.94 9.61 16.22
N ASN A 6 3.03 10.90 15.87
CA ASN A 6 4.27 11.69 15.89
C ASN A 6 5.44 10.99 15.18
N LEU A 7 5.14 10.31 14.06
CA LEU A 7 6.10 9.49 13.35
C LEU A 7 7.22 10.35 12.76
N GLY A 8 8.46 10.03 13.10
CA GLY A 8 9.66 10.63 12.56
C GLY A 8 10.67 9.61 12.09
N LYS A 9 11.36 9.92 10.98
CA LYS A 9 12.46 9.12 10.46
C LYS A 9 13.61 9.99 10.02
N VAL A 10 14.78 9.71 10.58
CA VAL A 10 16.05 10.35 10.24
C VAL A 10 17.00 9.27 9.73
N PHE A 11 17.56 9.48 8.55
CA PHE A 11 18.67 8.68 8.04
C PHE A 11 19.98 9.37 8.35
N THR A 12 20.99 8.61 8.74
CA THR A 12 22.34 9.11 8.95
C THR A 12 23.20 8.61 7.79
N GLU A 13 23.63 9.52 6.97
CA GLU A 13 24.51 9.26 5.82
C GLU A 13 25.90 9.85 6.09
N LYS A 14 26.88 9.50 5.22
CA LYS A 14 28.24 10.10 5.31
C LYS A 14 28.22 11.62 5.13
N SER A 15 27.24 12.13 4.39
CA SER A 15 27.02 13.54 4.08
C SER A 15 26.27 14.32 5.17
N GLY A 16 25.72 13.63 6.18
CA GLY A 16 24.95 14.27 7.24
C GLY A 16 23.65 13.53 7.59
N LYS A 17 22.75 14.23 8.29
CA LYS A 17 21.44 13.72 8.67
C LYS A 17 20.37 14.17 7.68
N VAL A 18 19.61 13.23 7.12
CA VAL A 18 18.46 13.50 6.27
C VAL A 18 17.19 13.17 7.04
N VAL A 19 16.36 14.17 7.29
CA VAL A 19 15.06 14.01 7.98
C VAL A 19 14.00 13.72 6.92
N ALA A 20 13.58 12.47 6.83
CA ALA A 20 12.62 12.01 5.82
C ALA A 20 11.16 12.07 6.30
N LEU A 21 10.90 11.94 7.60
CA LEU A 21 9.58 12.13 8.22
C LEU A 21 9.71 12.98 9.48
N ARG A 22 8.70 13.83 9.72
CA ARG A 22 8.69 14.79 10.85
C ARG A 22 7.31 14.87 11.47
N ASN A 23 7.14 14.31 12.67
CA ASN A 23 5.92 14.45 13.46
C ASN A 23 4.63 14.14 12.65
N ALA A 24 4.67 13.12 11.80
CA ALA A 24 3.53 12.73 11.01
C ALA A 24 2.51 11.98 11.88
N SER A 25 1.26 12.43 11.89
CA SER A 25 0.19 11.79 12.69
C SER A 25 -1.09 11.67 11.86
N ALA A 26 -1.66 10.48 11.81
CA ALA A 26 -2.92 10.19 11.13
C ALA A 26 -3.62 8.98 11.74
N THR A 27 -4.94 8.90 11.57
CA THR A 27 -5.74 7.73 11.89
C THR A 27 -6.40 7.19 10.63
N ILE A 28 -6.24 5.90 10.37
CA ILE A 28 -6.84 5.19 9.25
C ILE A 28 -7.79 4.16 9.84
N ASN A 29 -9.07 4.29 9.52
CA ASN A 29 -10.10 3.40 10.06
C ASN A 29 -10.10 2.05 9.34
N ASP A 30 -10.69 1.05 9.99
CA ASP A 30 -10.89 -0.25 9.34
C ASP A 30 -11.84 -0.08 8.14
N GLY A 31 -11.48 -0.69 7.03
CA GLY A 31 -12.22 -0.60 5.77
C GLY A 31 -12.01 0.68 4.96
N ASP A 32 -11.19 1.63 5.42
CA ASP A 32 -10.83 2.79 4.59
C ASP A 32 -10.04 2.36 3.34
N ILE A 33 -10.25 3.08 2.24
CA ILE A 33 -9.29 3.21 1.14
C ILE A 33 -8.63 4.57 1.31
N PHE A 34 -7.46 4.59 1.94
CA PHE A 34 -6.78 5.81 2.37
C PHE A 34 -5.68 6.21 1.38
N GLY A 35 -5.75 7.43 0.85
CA GLY A 35 -4.77 7.99 -0.08
C GLY A 35 -3.64 8.73 0.64
N VAL A 36 -2.40 8.51 0.23
CA VAL A 36 -1.24 9.33 0.62
C VAL A 36 -0.67 9.97 -0.63
N ILE A 37 -0.76 11.30 -0.72
CA ILE A 37 -0.34 12.06 -1.88
C ILE A 37 0.69 13.12 -1.50
N GLY A 38 1.59 13.45 -2.44
CA GLY A 38 2.61 14.48 -2.26
C GLY A 38 3.61 14.49 -3.40
N MET A 39 4.41 15.53 -3.48
CA MET A 39 5.46 15.68 -4.49
C MET A 39 6.52 14.57 -4.40
N SER A 40 7.34 14.44 -5.45
CA SER A 40 8.52 13.57 -5.40
C SER A 40 9.45 14.01 -4.27
N GLY A 41 9.98 13.05 -3.49
CA GLY A 41 10.82 13.35 -2.33
C GLY A 41 10.09 13.79 -1.06
N ALA A 42 8.76 13.93 -1.05
CA ALA A 42 8.01 14.38 0.13
C ALA A 42 8.04 13.42 1.34
N GLY A 43 8.58 12.19 1.19
CA GLY A 43 8.67 11.20 2.27
C GLY A 43 7.75 10.00 2.12
N LYS A 44 6.97 9.89 1.03
CA LYS A 44 5.98 8.82 0.80
C LYS A 44 6.57 7.41 0.90
N SER A 45 7.66 7.15 0.20
CA SER A 45 8.31 5.81 0.22
C SER A 45 8.92 5.50 1.60
N THR A 46 9.37 6.50 2.34
CA THR A 46 9.83 6.32 3.72
C THR A 46 8.68 5.99 4.65
N LEU A 47 7.53 6.66 4.50
CA LEU A 47 6.31 6.34 5.23
C LEU A 47 5.89 4.90 4.98
N LEU A 48 5.82 4.48 3.71
CA LEU A 48 5.49 3.10 3.35
C LEU A 48 6.44 2.10 4.02
N ARG A 49 7.75 2.33 3.93
CA ARG A 49 8.74 1.43 4.55
C ARG A 49 8.59 1.34 6.07
N CYS A 50 8.22 2.43 6.73
CA CYS A 50 7.93 2.41 8.16
C CYS A 50 6.62 1.63 8.43
N LEU A 51 5.56 1.84 7.66
CA LEU A 51 4.30 1.11 7.79
C LEU A 51 4.49 -0.40 7.55
N CYS A 52 5.30 -0.79 6.56
CA CYS A 52 5.64 -2.19 6.28
C CYS A 52 6.64 -2.80 7.29
N LEU A 53 7.11 -2.01 8.27
CA LEU A 53 8.16 -2.41 9.22
C LEU A 53 9.49 -2.82 8.54
N LEU A 54 9.75 -2.33 7.32
CA LEU A 54 11.02 -2.48 6.62
C LEU A 54 12.06 -1.49 7.15
N GLU A 55 11.58 -0.31 7.61
CA GLU A 55 12.37 0.70 8.28
C GLU A 55 11.80 0.94 9.68
N LYS A 56 12.67 0.96 10.69
CA LYS A 56 12.26 1.33 12.04
C LYS A 56 12.16 2.86 12.14
N PRO A 57 11.04 3.41 12.65
CA PRO A 57 10.97 4.83 12.96
C PRO A 57 12.09 5.29 13.88
N SER A 58 12.54 6.55 13.75
CA SER A 58 13.47 7.16 14.69
C SER A 58 12.75 7.67 15.94
N GLU A 59 11.48 8.07 15.77
CA GLU A 59 10.61 8.55 16.84
C GLU A 59 9.14 8.30 16.49
N GLY A 60 8.27 8.39 17.49
CA GLY A 60 6.83 8.15 17.33
C GLY A 60 6.47 6.67 17.29
N GLN A 61 5.22 6.39 16.95
CA GLN A 61 4.64 5.05 17.00
C GLN A 61 3.77 4.78 15.78
N ILE A 62 3.67 3.50 15.42
CA ILE A 62 2.70 2.97 14.47
C ILE A 62 1.91 1.89 15.20
N LEU A 63 0.64 2.16 15.46
CA LEU A 63 -0.23 1.21 16.14
C LEU A 63 -1.13 0.50 15.13
N LEU A 64 -1.20 -0.81 15.18
CA LEU A 64 -2.21 -1.62 14.51
C LEU A 64 -3.10 -2.25 15.59
N ASN A 65 -4.36 -1.85 15.62
CA ASN A 65 -5.33 -2.26 16.66
C ASN A 65 -4.79 -2.06 18.09
N GLY A 66 -4.17 -0.90 18.33
CA GLY A 66 -3.60 -0.51 19.62
C GLY A 66 -2.22 -1.14 19.94
N ARG A 67 -1.70 -2.05 19.10
CA ARG A 67 -0.39 -2.68 19.29
C ARG A 67 0.70 -1.90 18.56
N ASP A 68 1.73 -1.43 19.29
CA ASP A 68 2.85 -0.70 18.70
C ASP A 68 3.74 -1.64 17.86
N LEU A 69 3.72 -1.43 16.56
CA LEU A 69 4.46 -2.22 15.59
C LEU A 69 5.97 -1.96 15.66
N ALA A 70 6.40 -0.74 16.04
CA ALA A 70 7.80 -0.36 16.10
C ALA A 70 8.56 -1.01 17.27
N ALA A 71 7.83 -1.46 18.29
CA ALA A 71 8.36 -2.16 19.44
C ALA A 71 8.55 -3.67 19.21
N LEU A 72 8.02 -4.22 18.10
CA LEU A 72 8.03 -5.66 17.84
C LEU A 72 9.39 -6.16 17.36
N SER A 73 9.69 -7.42 17.66
CA SER A 73 10.89 -8.12 17.22
C SER A 73 10.61 -9.61 17.01
N GLY A 74 11.53 -10.31 16.36
CA GLY A 74 11.50 -11.76 16.24
C GLY A 74 10.19 -12.31 15.65
N ALA A 75 9.54 -13.22 16.36
CA ALA A 75 8.31 -13.88 15.94
C ALA A 75 7.12 -12.92 15.85
N ASP A 76 7.01 -11.98 16.79
CA ASP A 76 5.93 -10.99 16.84
C ASP A 76 5.97 -10.04 15.65
N LEU A 77 7.18 -9.61 15.26
CA LEU A 77 7.36 -8.79 14.05
C LEU A 77 6.95 -9.56 12.78
N ARG A 78 7.31 -10.84 12.69
CA ARG A 78 6.86 -11.68 11.56
C ARG A 78 5.34 -11.82 11.53
N SER A 79 4.72 -12.04 12.68
CA SER A 79 3.26 -12.12 12.81
C SER A 79 2.57 -10.82 12.40
N ALA A 80 3.09 -9.67 12.82
CA ALA A 80 2.57 -8.36 12.42
C ALA A 80 2.70 -8.12 10.90
N ARG A 81 3.85 -8.49 10.31
CA ARG A 81 4.04 -8.38 8.86
C ARG A 81 3.07 -9.22 8.03
N ARG A 82 2.61 -10.37 8.56
CA ARG A 82 1.58 -11.19 7.88
C ARG A 82 0.22 -10.51 7.82
N GLN A 83 -0.06 -9.61 8.76
CA GLN A 83 -1.30 -8.83 8.78
C GLN A 83 -1.28 -7.68 7.77
N MET A 84 -0.15 -7.48 7.08
CA MET A 84 0.04 -6.42 6.10
C MET A 84 0.48 -7.01 4.76
N GLY A 85 -0.36 -6.90 3.74
CA GLY A 85 0.00 -7.17 2.36
C GLY A 85 0.69 -5.95 1.75
N VAL A 86 1.69 -6.15 0.90
CA VAL A 86 2.39 -5.05 0.24
C VAL A 86 2.46 -5.30 -1.26
N VAL A 87 2.08 -4.28 -2.02
CA VAL A 87 2.21 -4.23 -3.49
C VAL A 87 3.13 -3.08 -3.83
N PHE A 88 4.28 -3.40 -4.41
CA PHE A 88 5.31 -2.43 -4.80
C PHE A 88 5.15 -2.00 -6.25
N GLN A 89 5.60 -0.81 -6.59
CA GLN A 89 5.58 -0.21 -7.92
C GLN A 89 6.14 -1.14 -9.03
N GLY A 90 7.17 -1.91 -8.75
CA GLY A 90 7.80 -2.86 -9.70
C GLY A 90 7.19 -4.26 -9.71
N TYR A 91 5.99 -4.46 -9.13
CA TYR A 91 5.32 -5.78 -8.94
C TYR A 91 6.12 -6.76 -8.07
N ASN A 92 7.44 -6.78 -8.15
CA ASN A 92 8.38 -7.64 -7.43
C ASN A 92 8.02 -9.14 -7.50
N LEU A 93 7.55 -9.59 -8.68
CA LEU A 93 7.22 -10.98 -8.90
C LEU A 93 8.48 -11.84 -9.02
N LEU A 94 8.38 -13.07 -8.54
CA LEU A 94 9.43 -14.07 -8.68
C LEU A 94 9.40 -14.59 -10.12
N MET A 95 10.32 -14.08 -10.96
CA MET A 95 10.31 -14.28 -12.41
C MET A 95 10.47 -15.75 -12.82
N GLN A 96 11.10 -16.58 -11.96
CA GLN A 96 11.35 -18.02 -12.18
C GLN A 96 10.23 -18.90 -11.64
N LYS A 97 9.15 -18.30 -11.12
CA LYS A 97 7.96 -18.99 -10.58
C LYS A 97 6.75 -18.66 -11.39
N THR A 98 5.85 -19.62 -11.51
CA THR A 98 4.55 -19.42 -12.16
C THR A 98 3.69 -18.44 -11.38
N VAL A 99 2.58 -18.02 -11.97
CA VAL A 99 1.54 -17.18 -11.31
C VAL A 99 1.06 -17.84 -10.02
N ALA A 100 0.65 -19.12 -10.10
CA ALA A 100 0.21 -19.86 -8.92
C ALA A 100 1.29 -19.95 -7.83
N GLU A 101 2.54 -20.20 -8.21
CA GLU A 101 3.65 -20.27 -7.28
C GLU A 101 4.01 -18.92 -6.65
N ASN A 102 3.85 -17.80 -7.38
CA ASN A 102 3.98 -16.45 -6.83
C ASN A 102 2.94 -16.21 -5.75
N VAL A 103 1.67 -16.53 -6.01
CA VAL A 103 0.58 -16.35 -5.02
C VAL A 103 0.75 -17.31 -3.84
N ALA A 104 1.19 -18.55 -4.07
CA ALA A 104 1.44 -19.54 -3.02
C ALA A 104 2.64 -19.20 -2.12
N PHE A 105 3.55 -18.33 -2.57
CA PHE A 105 4.84 -18.13 -1.92
C PHE A 105 4.74 -17.72 -0.45
N PRO A 106 3.92 -16.72 -0.05
CA PRO A 106 3.75 -16.36 1.37
C PRO A 106 3.24 -17.52 2.22
N LEU A 107 2.27 -18.27 1.71
CA LEU A 107 1.65 -19.40 2.43
C LEU A 107 2.64 -20.55 2.68
N LYS A 108 3.52 -20.82 1.72
CA LYS A 108 4.56 -21.85 1.85
C LYS A 108 5.60 -21.48 2.91
N LEU A 109 5.91 -20.18 3.08
CA LEU A 109 6.80 -19.70 4.15
C LEU A 109 6.19 -19.92 5.53
N ASP A 110 4.87 -19.85 5.64
CA ASP A 110 4.12 -20.03 6.89
C ASP A 110 3.74 -21.49 7.16
N LYS A 111 4.21 -22.44 6.32
CA LYS A 111 4.02 -23.88 6.47
C LYS A 111 2.55 -24.33 6.47
N TYR A 112 1.68 -23.63 5.76
CA TYR A 112 0.32 -24.13 5.51
C TYR A 112 0.36 -25.48 4.79
N ASP A 113 -0.63 -26.32 5.04
CA ASP A 113 -0.75 -27.59 4.33
C ASP A 113 -1.01 -27.35 2.83
N LYS A 114 -0.64 -28.34 2.00
CA LYS A 114 -0.70 -28.18 0.54
C LYS A 114 -2.13 -27.96 0.04
N ALA A 115 -3.12 -28.65 0.60
CA ALA A 115 -4.51 -28.55 0.14
C ALA A 115 -5.08 -27.14 0.44
N ALA A 116 -4.79 -26.58 1.63
CA ALA A 116 -5.18 -25.23 1.98
C ALA A 116 -4.49 -24.19 1.08
N VAL A 117 -3.20 -24.37 0.77
CA VAL A 117 -2.47 -23.49 -0.17
C VAL A 117 -3.12 -23.54 -1.55
N ASP A 118 -3.37 -24.73 -2.10
CA ASP A 118 -3.94 -24.90 -3.45
C ASP A 118 -5.36 -24.29 -3.54
N ALA A 119 -6.19 -24.48 -2.52
CA ALA A 119 -7.52 -23.89 -2.43
C ALA A 119 -7.47 -22.36 -2.38
N ARG A 120 -6.58 -21.78 -1.54
CA ARG A 120 -6.44 -20.33 -1.40
C ARG A 120 -5.89 -19.69 -2.67
N VAL A 121 -4.91 -20.31 -3.33
CA VAL A 121 -4.38 -19.83 -4.61
C VAL A 121 -5.47 -19.80 -5.67
N LYS A 122 -6.29 -20.85 -5.78
CA LYS A 122 -7.40 -20.91 -6.73
C LYS A 122 -8.38 -19.76 -6.49
N GLU A 123 -8.84 -19.58 -5.24
CA GLU A 123 -9.74 -18.50 -4.83
C GLU A 123 -9.20 -17.12 -5.23
N LEU A 124 -7.93 -16.86 -4.93
CA LEU A 124 -7.32 -15.56 -5.21
C LEU A 124 -7.12 -15.31 -6.70
N LEU A 125 -6.78 -16.34 -7.48
CA LEU A 125 -6.66 -16.22 -8.93
C LEU A 125 -8.02 -16.00 -9.60
N GLU A 126 -9.09 -16.60 -9.08
CA GLU A 126 -10.47 -16.32 -9.50
C GLU A 126 -10.85 -14.88 -9.16
N LEU A 127 -10.56 -14.40 -7.93
CA LEU A 127 -10.81 -13.03 -7.49
C LEU A 127 -10.16 -11.98 -8.40
N VAL A 128 -8.91 -12.21 -8.83
CA VAL A 128 -8.19 -11.26 -9.70
C VAL A 128 -8.39 -11.52 -11.20
N GLY A 129 -9.22 -12.52 -11.58
CA GLY A 129 -9.53 -12.86 -12.97
C GLY A 129 -8.35 -13.44 -13.76
N LEU A 130 -7.52 -14.28 -13.12
CA LEU A 130 -6.34 -14.92 -13.72
C LEU A 130 -6.28 -16.43 -13.50
N ALA A 131 -7.43 -17.10 -13.30
CA ALA A 131 -7.50 -18.54 -13.07
C ALA A 131 -6.91 -19.33 -14.26
N ASP A 132 -7.14 -18.87 -15.50
CA ASP A 132 -6.61 -19.45 -16.74
C ASP A 132 -5.10 -19.26 -16.93
N ARG A 133 -4.47 -18.40 -16.14
CA ARG A 133 -3.04 -18.04 -16.19
C ARG A 133 -2.20 -18.66 -15.06
N ALA A 134 -2.78 -19.52 -14.24
CA ALA A 134 -2.11 -20.12 -13.08
C ALA A 134 -0.72 -20.72 -13.38
N GLY A 135 -0.58 -21.37 -14.54
CA GLY A 135 0.68 -21.99 -15.00
C GLY A 135 1.62 -21.05 -15.77
N SER A 136 1.20 -19.81 -16.09
CA SER A 136 2.03 -18.86 -16.84
C SER A 136 3.16 -18.29 -15.97
N TYR A 137 4.23 -17.83 -16.60
CA TYR A 137 5.34 -17.11 -15.94
C TYR A 137 5.12 -15.58 -16.05
N PRO A 138 5.67 -14.78 -15.13
CA PRO A 138 5.55 -13.31 -15.20
C PRO A 138 6.00 -12.69 -16.52
N SER A 139 6.97 -13.27 -17.20
CA SER A 139 7.45 -12.81 -18.52
C SER A 139 6.38 -12.90 -19.62
N GLN A 140 5.36 -13.74 -19.44
CA GLN A 140 4.26 -13.97 -20.38
C GLN A 140 3.04 -13.09 -20.11
N LEU A 141 3.10 -12.21 -19.11
CA LEU A 141 1.99 -11.40 -18.63
C LEU A 141 2.12 -9.94 -19.05
N SER A 142 0.98 -9.29 -19.32
CA SER A 142 0.91 -7.82 -19.45
C SER A 142 1.18 -7.13 -18.10
N GLY A 143 1.43 -5.82 -18.11
CA GLY A 143 1.64 -5.02 -16.89
C GLY A 143 0.46 -5.15 -15.90
N GLY A 144 -0.76 -5.00 -16.41
CA GLY A 144 -1.98 -5.15 -15.58
C GLY A 144 -2.16 -6.56 -15.02
N GLN A 145 -1.81 -7.60 -15.78
CA GLN A 145 -1.82 -8.97 -15.29
C GLN A 145 -0.78 -9.19 -14.19
N LYS A 146 0.44 -8.65 -14.34
CA LYS A 146 1.48 -8.68 -13.30
C LYS A 146 1.01 -7.99 -12.02
N GLN A 147 0.34 -6.83 -12.15
CA GLN A 147 -0.24 -6.10 -11.03
C GLN A 147 -1.29 -6.94 -10.29
N ARG A 148 -2.20 -7.60 -11.03
CA ARG A 148 -3.20 -8.50 -10.44
C ARG A 148 -2.57 -9.70 -9.72
N VAL A 149 -1.50 -10.27 -10.25
CA VAL A 149 -0.73 -11.33 -9.55
C VAL A 149 -0.10 -10.79 -8.26
N ALA A 150 0.47 -9.57 -8.28
CA ALA A 150 1.04 -8.95 -7.10
C ALA A 150 -0.03 -8.69 -6.02
N LEU A 151 -1.23 -8.25 -6.41
CA LEU A 151 -2.40 -8.12 -5.52
C LEU A 151 -2.80 -9.47 -4.93
N ALA A 152 -2.98 -10.52 -5.75
CA ALA A 152 -3.31 -11.86 -5.27
C ALA A 152 -2.28 -12.38 -4.28
N ARG A 153 -0.99 -12.21 -4.56
CA ARG A 153 0.09 -12.61 -3.65
C ARG A 153 0.05 -11.83 -2.33
N ALA A 154 -0.21 -10.52 -2.38
CA ALA A 154 -0.30 -9.70 -1.18
C ALA A 154 -1.48 -10.09 -0.29
N LEU A 155 -2.57 -10.60 -0.88
CA LEU A 155 -3.77 -11.08 -0.18
C LEU A 155 -3.65 -12.52 0.34
N ALA A 156 -2.61 -13.26 -0.04
CA ALA A 156 -2.50 -14.69 0.26
C ALA A 156 -2.58 -14.99 1.76
N SER A 157 -1.88 -14.23 2.60
CA SER A 157 -1.87 -14.39 4.06
C SER A 157 -3.09 -13.81 4.78
N ASN A 158 -4.14 -13.45 4.05
CA ASN A 158 -5.36 -12.82 4.58
C ASN A 158 -5.07 -11.57 5.44
N PRO A 159 -4.40 -10.56 4.87
CA PRO A 159 -3.97 -9.38 5.62
C PRO A 159 -5.17 -8.51 6.03
N GLN A 160 -5.02 -7.77 7.13
CA GLN A 160 -5.97 -6.74 7.56
C GLN A 160 -5.76 -5.42 6.79
N VAL A 161 -4.53 -5.20 6.33
CA VAL A 161 -4.12 -3.97 5.64
C VAL A 161 -3.38 -4.33 4.35
N LEU A 162 -3.73 -3.65 3.27
CA LEU A 162 -3.05 -3.73 1.98
C LEU A 162 -2.38 -2.39 1.68
N LEU A 163 -1.06 -2.38 1.59
CA LEU A 163 -0.25 -1.22 1.26
C LEU A 163 0.11 -1.27 -0.23
N CYS A 164 -0.28 -0.25 -0.99
CA CYS A 164 -0.04 -0.16 -2.43
C CYS A 164 0.85 1.04 -2.74
N ASP A 165 2.05 0.77 -3.23
CA ASP A 165 3.00 1.79 -3.69
C ASP A 165 2.88 1.97 -5.19
N GLU A 166 2.34 3.11 -5.62
CA GLU A 166 2.15 3.48 -7.03
C GLU A 166 1.48 2.35 -7.85
N PRO A 167 0.30 1.84 -7.45
CA PRO A 167 -0.25 0.60 -8.00
C PRO A 167 -0.64 0.69 -9.48
N THR A 168 -0.61 1.88 -10.08
CA THR A 168 -1.08 2.14 -11.45
C THR A 168 -0.06 2.87 -12.33
N SER A 169 1.07 3.31 -11.78
CA SER A 169 2.03 4.21 -12.44
C SER A 169 2.65 3.68 -13.74
N ALA A 170 2.61 2.37 -13.97
CA ALA A 170 3.15 1.74 -15.18
C ALA A 170 2.06 1.14 -16.09
N LEU A 171 0.80 1.56 -15.93
CA LEU A 171 -0.35 1.01 -16.63
C LEU A 171 -1.00 2.05 -17.56
N ASP A 172 -1.57 1.58 -18.65
CA ASP A 172 -2.43 2.40 -19.50
C ASP A 172 -3.76 2.76 -18.79
N PRO A 173 -4.50 3.78 -19.26
CA PRO A 173 -5.70 4.26 -18.57
C PRO A 173 -6.81 3.22 -18.39
N LEU A 174 -7.02 2.31 -19.37
CA LEU A 174 -8.05 1.28 -19.28
C LEU A 174 -7.66 0.21 -18.24
N THR A 175 -6.41 -0.20 -18.26
CA THR A 175 -5.85 -1.14 -17.28
C THR A 175 -5.85 -0.53 -15.89
N THR A 176 -5.48 0.75 -15.74
CA THR A 176 -5.57 1.51 -14.50
C THR A 176 -6.98 1.44 -13.91
N LYS A 177 -8.01 1.80 -14.70
CA LYS A 177 -9.41 1.73 -14.25
C LYS A 177 -9.77 0.34 -13.74
N SER A 178 -9.40 -0.70 -14.49
CA SER A 178 -9.69 -2.09 -14.14
C SER A 178 -8.99 -2.55 -12.84
N VAL A 179 -7.77 -2.08 -12.56
CA VAL A 179 -7.05 -2.37 -11.31
C VAL A 179 -7.67 -1.61 -10.14
N LEU A 180 -8.11 -0.36 -10.34
CA LEU A 180 -8.79 0.42 -9.30
C LEU A 180 -10.15 -0.17 -8.94
N GLU A 181 -10.91 -0.65 -9.91
CA GLU A 181 -12.17 -1.38 -9.68
C GLU A 181 -11.91 -2.67 -8.89
N LEU A 182 -10.86 -3.42 -9.23
CA LEU A 182 -10.46 -4.61 -8.46
C LEU A 182 -10.08 -4.27 -7.02
N LEU A 183 -9.37 -3.16 -6.77
CA LEU A 183 -9.05 -2.72 -5.40
C LEU A 183 -10.30 -2.37 -4.59
N LYS A 184 -11.29 -1.70 -5.20
CA LYS A 184 -12.60 -1.46 -4.57
C LYS A 184 -13.31 -2.76 -4.23
N ASP A 185 -13.34 -3.70 -5.16
CA ASP A 185 -13.94 -5.03 -4.96
C ASP A 185 -13.28 -5.79 -3.82
N ILE A 186 -11.94 -5.77 -3.75
CA ILE A 186 -11.17 -6.39 -2.66
C ILE A 186 -11.54 -5.75 -1.32
N ASN A 187 -11.56 -4.41 -1.24
CA ASN A 187 -11.94 -3.70 -0.02
C ASN A 187 -13.35 -4.07 0.43
N GLN A 188 -14.33 -4.03 -0.48
CA GLN A 188 -15.75 -4.31 -0.15
C GLN A 188 -16.00 -5.77 0.22
N LYS A 189 -15.39 -6.73 -0.51
CA LYS A 189 -15.65 -8.16 -0.32
C LYS A 189 -14.88 -8.75 0.86
N LEU A 190 -13.65 -8.26 1.10
CA LEU A 190 -12.75 -8.81 2.12
C LEU A 190 -12.65 -7.94 3.37
N GLY A 191 -13.19 -6.72 3.37
CA GLY A 191 -13.10 -5.77 4.48
C GLY A 191 -11.67 -5.28 4.77
N VAL A 192 -10.75 -5.45 3.81
CA VAL A 192 -9.34 -5.08 3.97
C VAL A 192 -9.19 -3.58 3.88
N THR A 193 -8.51 -2.97 4.85
CA THR A 193 -8.11 -1.56 4.79
C THR A 193 -7.02 -1.39 3.72
N ILE A 194 -7.18 -0.44 2.80
CA ILE A 194 -6.22 -0.21 1.72
C ILE A 194 -5.55 1.15 1.91
N ILE A 195 -4.22 1.19 1.86
CA ILE A 195 -3.45 2.43 1.85
C ILE A 195 -2.77 2.55 0.49
N ILE A 196 -3.10 3.60 -0.26
CA ILE A 196 -2.56 3.87 -1.59
C ILE A 196 -1.60 5.05 -1.50
N ILE A 197 -0.35 4.81 -1.84
CA ILE A 197 0.66 5.85 -1.97
C ILE A 197 0.82 6.13 -3.46
N THR A 198 0.56 7.36 -3.86
CA THR A 198 0.65 7.77 -5.26
C THR A 198 0.89 9.27 -5.41
N HIS A 199 1.34 9.68 -6.58
CA HIS A 199 1.34 11.08 -7.02
C HIS A 199 0.18 11.37 -7.99
N GLU A 200 -0.62 10.35 -8.35
CA GLU A 200 -1.74 10.46 -9.28
C GLU A 200 -3.03 10.88 -8.56
N LEU A 201 -3.40 12.16 -8.67
CA LEU A 201 -4.64 12.71 -8.09
C LEU A 201 -5.90 11.97 -8.56
N ALA A 202 -5.93 11.59 -9.84
CA ALA A 202 -7.05 10.88 -10.43
C ALA A 202 -7.32 9.54 -9.74
N VAL A 203 -6.26 8.83 -9.32
CA VAL A 203 -6.34 7.58 -8.56
C VAL A 203 -7.00 7.84 -7.21
N VAL A 204 -6.47 8.81 -6.44
CA VAL A 204 -6.99 9.13 -5.10
C VAL A 204 -8.46 9.55 -5.18
N ARG A 205 -8.79 10.47 -6.10
CA ARG A 205 -10.16 10.95 -6.30
C ARG A 205 -11.15 9.83 -6.66
N SER A 206 -10.68 8.80 -7.39
CA SER A 206 -11.56 7.74 -7.91
C SER A 206 -11.95 6.70 -6.89
N ILE A 207 -11.05 6.37 -5.92
CA ILE A 207 -11.29 5.25 -5.01
C ILE A 207 -11.07 5.53 -3.54
N CYS A 208 -10.30 6.56 -3.15
CA CYS A 208 -10.02 6.83 -1.74
C CYS A 208 -11.19 7.60 -1.10
N ASN A 209 -11.65 7.15 0.06
CA ASN A 209 -12.64 7.88 0.86
C ASN A 209 -11.96 8.94 1.74
N ARG A 210 -10.76 8.70 2.23
CA ARG A 210 -9.96 9.63 3.01
C ARG A 210 -8.55 9.73 2.46
N MET A 211 -7.89 10.85 2.71
CA MET A 211 -6.54 11.08 2.25
C MET A 211 -5.71 11.95 3.17
N VAL A 212 -4.41 11.94 2.94
CA VAL A 212 -3.44 12.85 3.54
C VAL A 212 -2.51 13.41 2.46
N VAL A 213 -2.20 14.69 2.58
CA VAL A 213 -1.17 15.36 1.78
C VAL A 213 0.11 15.40 2.60
N ILE A 214 1.19 14.86 2.05
CA ILE A 214 2.53 14.89 2.67
C ILE A 214 3.44 15.84 1.91
N ASP A 215 4.12 16.71 2.66
CA ASP A 215 5.16 17.58 2.15
C ASP A 215 6.33 17.67 3.13
N ASN A 216 7.56 17.61 2.61
CA ASN A 216 8.80 17.69 3.40
C ASN A 216 8.77 16.82 4.68
N GLY A 217 8.20 15.62 4.56
CA GLY A 217 8.07 14.62 5.63
C GLY A 217 6.97 14.92 6.66
N ARG A 218 6.10 15.90 6.44
CA ARG A 218 4.98 16.25 7.32
C ARG A 218 3.65 16.01 6.65
N PHE A 219 2.66 15.64 7.41
CA PHE A 219 1.27 15.65 6.97
C PHE A 219 0.74 17.09 7.10
N VAL A 220 0.51 17.74 5.96
CA VAL A 220 0.12 19.16 5.89
C VAL A 220 -1.39 19.35 5.80
N GLU A 221 -2.09 18.32 5.30
CA GLU A 221 -3.55 18.30 5.26
C GLU A 221 -4.06 16.88 5.28
N GLN A 222 -5.17 16.60 5.97
CA GLN A 222 -5.81 15.29 6.00
C GLN A 222 -7.32 15.43 6.23
N GLY A 223 -8.10 14.53 5.64
CA GLY A 223 -9.56 14.54 5.76
C GLY A 223 -10.26 13.63 4.77
N GLU A 224 -11.55 13.86 4.58
CA GLU A 224 -12.32 13.24 3.52
C GLU A 224 -11.81 13.70 2.16
N THR A 225 -11.66 12.74 1.24
CA THR A 225 -11.09 13.04 -0.09
C THR A 225 -11.91 14.09 -0.82
N ALA A 226 -13.24 14.00 -0.77
CA ALA A 226 -14.13 14.97 -1.42
C ALA A 226 -13.90 16.40 -0.91
N GLU A 227 -13.79 16.57 0.41
CA GLU A 227 -13.59 17.88 1.04
C GLU A 227 -12.26 18.52 0.62
N ILE A 228 -11.16 17.74 0.66
CA ILE A 228 -9.84 18.25 0.25
C ILE A 228 -9.83 18.61 -1.24
N PHE A 229 -10.49 17.81 -2.09
CA PHE A 229 -10.58 18.12 -3.52
C PHE A 229 -11.44 19.36 -3.81
N GLU A 230 -12.49 19.61 -3.01
CA GLU A 230 -13.37 20.77 -3.17
C GLU A 230 -12.75 22.04 -2.58
N ASN A 231 -12.20 21.97 -1.37
CA ASN A 231 -11.73 23.12 -0.61
C ASN A 231 -10.39 22.85 0.10
N PRO A 232 -9.27 22.71 -0.66
CA PRO A 232 -7.95 22.48 -0.06
C PRO A 232 -7.50 23.65 0.80
N GLN A 233 -7.06 23.35 2.02
CA GLN A 233 -6.65 24.37 3.00
C GLN A 233 -5.16 24.67 2.94
N SER A 234 -4.33 23.64 2.71
CA SER A 234 -2.88 23.84 2.63
C SER A 234 -2.44 24.37 1.26
N GLU A 235 -1.41 25.18 1.24
CA GLU A 235 -0.79 25.68 0.01
C GLU A 235 -0.37 24.51 -0.92
N VAL A 236 0.23 23.48 -0.34
CA VAL A 236 0.67 22.29 -1.09
C VAL A 236 -0.52 21.53 -1.71
N ALA A 237 -1.63 21.41 -0.99
CA ALA A 237 -2.84 20.79 -1.57
C ALA A 237 -3.40 21.64 -2.71
N ARG A 238 -3.45 22.98 -2.56
CA ARG A 238 -3.87 23.89 -3.64
C ARG A 238 -2.98 23.76 -4.86
N LEU A 239 -1.66 23.77 -4.67
CA LEU A 239 -0.69 23.56 -5.74
C LEU A 239 -0.93 22.24 -6.46
N LEU A 240 -0.99 21.12 -5.72
CA LEU A 240 -1.22 19.79 -6.30
C LEU A 240 -2.54 19.70 -7.08
N LEU A 241 -3.59 20.35 -6.58
CA LEU A 241 -4.93 20.33 -7.18
C LEU A 241 -5.12 21.38 -8.29
N GLY A 242 -4.11 22.21 -8.60
CA GLY A 242 -4.20 23.26 -9.59
C GLY A 242 -5.19 24.38 -9.19
N LYS A 243 -5.34 24.64 -7.91
CA LYS A 243 -6.22 25.67 -7.32
C LYS A 243 -5.45 26.83 -6.71
N GLU A 244 -4.29 27.14 -7.22
CA GLU A 244 -3.57 28.37 -6.84
C GLU A 244 -4.37 29.58 -7.31
N GLU A 245 -4.56 30.56 -6.42
CA GLU A 245 -5.00 31.89 -6.82
C GLU A 245 -3.81 32.55 -7.55
N VAL A 246 -4.05 32.95 -8.81
CA VAL A 246 -3.15 33.73 -9.65
C VAL A 246 -3.07 35.16 -9.10
#